data_aa6415334ed65a680dce69e63e43bb77
#
_entry.id   aa6415334ed65a680dce69e63e43bb77
#
_cell.length_a   1.000
_cell.length_b   1.000
_cell.length_c   1.000
_cell.angle_alpha   90.00
_cell.angle_beta   90.00
_cell.angle_gamma   90.00
#
_symmetry.space_group_name_H-M   'P 1'
#
loop_
_entity.id
_entity.type
_entity.pdbx_description
1 polymer ?
#
loop_
_entity_poly.entity_id
_entity_poly.type
_entity_poly.pdbx_seq_one_letter_code
_entity_poly.pdbx_strand_id
1 'polypeptide(L)'
;MQPWYKTAFLEQYISEFNIDTSLFKSIVEIGSYDCKEALTFTKLFPNAHIVSFECNPKLLPQCRINAAKSERITLVEKCVTDNPDNHLFYLPKKLDGTASICQPRFLYDSVEVDTIQMEQFLSDQPIDLLWIDAQGAETQVLNSFGSKLNQVNTIYCEVDVSQIRYCGGSDESQVLQKLSSFTLSSRLLLNPNESHLILNKK
;
A
#
# COMPACT_ATOMS: atom_id res chain seq x y z
N MET A 1 -10.35 10.24 9.55
CA MET A 1 -10.49 10.70 8.15
C MET A 1 -11.26 9.63 7.39
N GLN A 2 -12.10 9.98 6.43
CA GLN A 2 -12.94 8.98 5.75
C GLN A 2 -12.13 8.32 4.62
N PRO A 3 -12.00 6.98 4.52
CA PRO A 3 -11.09 6.29 3.58
C PRO A 3 -11.46 6.45 2.09
N TRP A 4 -12.65 6.95 1.77
CA TRP A 4 -13.15 7.06 0.40
C TRP A 4 -12.40 8.06 -0.49
N TYR A 5 -11.64 9.02 0.06
CA TYR A 5 -10.93 10.01 -0.77
C TYR A 5 -9.77 9.40 -1.57
N LYS A 6 -9.14 8.33 -1.07
CA LYS A 6 -8.04 7.63 -1.76
C LYS A 6 -8.53 6.93 -3.02
N THR A 7 -9.63 6.19 -2.88
CA THR A 7 -10.25 5.54 -4.05
C THR A 7 -10.87 6.57 -5.00
N ALA A 8 -11.42 7.68 -4.50
CA ALA A 8 -11.91 8.77 -5.34
C ALA A 8 -10.81 9.41 -6.19
N PHE A 9 -9.59 9.54 -5.66
CA PHE A 9 -8.43 10.01 -6.44
C PHE A 9 -8.07 9.02 -7.56
N LEU A 10 -8.08 7.71 -7.26
CA LEU A 10 -7.88 6.69 -8.28
C LEU A 10 -9.00 6.68 -9.32
N GLU A 11 -10.26 6.81 -8.92
CA GLU A 11 -11.42 6.91 -9.81
C GLU A 11 -11.32 8.12 -10.74
N GLN A 12 -10.92 9.28 -10.19
CA GLN A 12 -10.67 10.48 -10.99
C GLN A 12 -9.58 10.23 -12.03
N TYR A 13 -8.46 9.62 -11.63
CA TYR A 13 -7.37 9.27 -12.53
C TYR A 13 -7.82 8.31 -13.64
N ILE A 14 -8.55 7.25 -13.29
CA ILE A 14 -9.11 6.29 -14.26
C ILE A 14 -9.99 7.03 -15.29
N SER A 15 -10.85 7.93 -14.83
CA SER A 15 -11.74 8.70 -15.70
C SER A 15 -10.98 9.67 -16.59
N GLU A 16 -10.02 10.43 -16.04
CA GLU A 16 -9.25 11.45 -16.75
C GLU A 16 -8.42 10.84 -17.89
N PHE A 17 -7.83 9.67 -17.66
CA PHE A 17 -6.98 8.98 -18.62
C PHE A 17 -7.74 7.91 -19.42
N ASN A 18 -9.06 7.81 -19.25
CA ASN A 18 -9.93 6.83 -19.94
C ASN A 18 -9.40 5.38 -19.87
N ILE A 19 -9.00 4.96 -18.67
CA ILE A 19 -8.37 3.65 -18.43
C ILE A 19 -9.44 2.55 -18.46
N ASP A 20 -9.25 1.53 -19.30
CA ASP A 20 -10.09 0.33 -19.30
C ASP A 20 -9.73 -0.57 -18.11
N THR A 21 -10.48 -0.43 -17.03
CA THR A 21 -10.29 -1.20 -15.80
C THR A 21 -10.59 -2.70 -15.95
N SER A 22 -11.28 -3.12 -17.02
CA SER A 22 -11.56 -4.53 -17.30
C SER A 22 -10.31 -5.32 -17.71
N LEU A 23 -9.25 -4.62 -18.13
CA LEU A 23 -7.96 -5.22 -18.50
C LEU A 23 -7.13 -5.62 -17.30
N PHE A 24 -7.38 -5.03 -16.13
CA PHE A 24 -6.63 -5.35 -14.91
C PHE A 24 -6.97 -6.75 -14.40
N LYS A 25 -5.94 -7.56 -14.12
CA LYS A 25 -6.04 -8.94 -13.64
C LYS A 25 -5.41 -9.15 -12.29
N SER A 26 -4.44 -8.33 -11.90
CA SER A 26 -3.67 -8.48 -10.66
C SER A 26 -3.49 -7.15 -9.95
N ILE A 27 -3.95 -7.10 -8.71
CA ILE A 27 -3.76 -5.96 -7.81
C ILE A 27 -3.08 -6.45 -6.53
N VAL A 28 -2.06 -5.74 -6.10
CA VAL A 28 -1.40 -5.95 -4.81
C VAL A 28 -1.62 -4.72 -3.96
N GLU A 29 -2.21 -4.91 -2.79
CA GLU A 29 -2.48 -3.85 -1.80
C GLU A 29 -1.63 -4.09 -0.55
N ILE A 30 -0.82 -3.10 -0.18
CA ILE A 30 0.04 -3.13 1.00
C ILE A 30 -0.45 -2.09 2.00
N GLY A 31 -0.85 -2.55 3.20
CA GLY A 31 -1.45 -1.72 4.23
C GLY A 31 -2.95 -1.54 4.00
N SER A 32 -3.71 -2.62 4.11
CA SER A 32 -5.14 -2.62 3.77
C SER A 32 -6.07 -2.10 4.89
N TYR A 33 -5.52 -1.81 6.06
CA TYR A 33 -6.26 -1.32 7.23
C TYR A 33 -7.44 -2.23 7.61
N ASP A 34 -8.60 -2.06 7.02
CA ASP A 34 -9.78 -2.91 7.25
C ASP A 34 -10.27 -3.65 5.98
N CYS A 35 -9.47 -3.68 4.91
CA CYS A 35 -9.76 -4.28 3.60
C CYS A 35 -10.99 -3.67 2.87
N LYS A 36 -11.37 -2.44 3.15
CA LYS A 36 -12.46 -1.79 2.40
C LYS A 36 -12.01 -1.31 1.03
N GLU A 37 -10.77 -0.86 0.92
CA GLU A 37 -10.16 -0.52 -0.38
C GLU A 37 -10.14 -1.75 -1.29
N ALA A 38 -9.72 -2.92 -0.79
CA ALA A 38 -9.79 -4.18 -1.54
C ALA A 38 -11.20 -4.49 -2.04
N LEU A 39 -12.23 -4.28 -1.23
CA LEU A 39 -13.63 -4.43 -1.66
C LEU A 39 -14.02 -3.41 -2.74
N THR A 40 -13.51 -2.19 -2.68
CA THR A 40 -13.73 -1.18 -3.71
C THR A 40 -13.05 -1.59 -5.00
N PHE A 41 -11.81 -2.11 -4.94
CA PHE A 41 -11.10 -2.61 -6.12
C PHE A 41 -11.85 -3.75 -6.82
N THR A 42 -12.55 -4.62 -6.09
CA THR A 42 -13.38 -5.65 -6.75
C THR A 42 -14.50 -5.08 -7.61
N LYS A 43 -14.95 -3.86 -7.34
CA LYS A 43 -15.98 -3.17 -8.13
C LYS A 43 -15.37 -2.38 -9.27
N LEU A 44 -14.27 -1.66 -9.02
CA LEU A 44 -13.58 -0.84 -10.02
C LEU A 44 -12.90 -1.69 -11.08
N PHE A 45 -12.34 -2.85 -10.69
CA PHE A 45 -11.58 -3.75 -11.54
C PHE A 45 -12.27 -5.12 -11.60
N PRO A 46 -13.27 -5.30 -12.47
CA PRO A 46 -14.18 -6.44 -12.42
C PRO A 46 -13.50 -7.79 -12.65
N ASN A 47 -12.33 -7.80 -13.28
CA ASN A 47 -11.59 -9.01 -13.64
C ASN A 47 -10.32 -9.24 -12.79
N ALA A 48 -10.03 -8.34 -11.85
CA ALA A 48 -8.80 -8.42 -11.05
C ALA A 48 -8.97 -9.34 -9.84
N HIS A 49 -7.90 -10.08 -9.54
CA HIS A 49 -7.67 -10.69 -8.24
C HIS A 49 -6.84 -9.74 -7.38
N ILE A 50 -7.21 -9.57 -6.13
CA ILE A 50 -6.59 -8.65 -5.18
C ILE A 50 -5.85 -9.47 -4.10
N VAL A 51 -4.55 -9.24 -3.94
CA VAL A 51 -3.77 -9.75 -2.82
C VAL A 51 -3.53 -8.59 -1.86
N SER A 52 -4.13 -8.68 -0.68
CA SER A 52 -4.20 -7.58 0.30
C SER A 52 -3.40 -7.95 1.54
N PHE A 53 -2.44 -7.09 1.93
CA PHE A 53 -1.55 -7.31 3.07
C PHE A 53 -1.93 -6.41 4.23
N GLU A 54 -2.09 -7.02 5.40
CA GLU A 54 -2.28 -6.34 6.67
C GLU A 54 -1.62 -7.16 7.79
N CYS A 55 -0.95 -6.49 8.73
CA CYS A 55 -0.27 -7.16 9.84
C CYS A 55 -0.74 -6.70 11.22
N ASN A 56 -1.54 -5.63 11.29
CA ASN A 56 -2.03 -5.08 12.55
C ASN A 56 -3.01 -6.06 13.22
N PRO A 57 -2.64 -6.72 14.33
CA PRO A 57 -3.49 -7.75 14.95
C PRO A 57 -4.83 -7.21 15.44
N LYS A 58 -4.94 -5.90 15.69
CA LYS A 58 -6.20 -5.26 16.09
C LYS A 58 -7.19 -5.12 14.91
N LEU A 59 -6.67 -5.09 13.67
CA LEU A 59 -7.47 -4.90 12.46
C LEU A 59 -7.78 -6.21 11.74
N LEU A 60 -6.94 -7.24 11.89
CA LEU A 60 -7.09 -8.53 11.21
C LEU A 60 -8.49 -9.17 11.36
N PRO A 61 -9.19 -9.11 12.51
CA PRO A 61 -10.55 -9.64 12.60
C PRO A 61 -11.51 -8.96 11.60
N GLN A 62 -11.38 -7.62 11.42
CA GLN A 62 -12.22 -6.88 10.48
C GLN A 62 -11.79 -7.13 9.04
N CYS A 63 -10.48 -7.26 8.78
CA CYS A 63 -9.95 -7.62 7.45
C CYS A 63 -10.50 -8.96 6.98
N ARG A 64 -10.49 -9.99 7.82
CA ARG A 64 -11.05 -11.32 7.50
C ARG A 64 -12.54 -11.24 7.14
N ILE A 65 -13.33 -10.46 7.90
CA ILE A 65 -14.75 -10.26 7.61
C ILE A 65 -14.96 -9.57 6.25
N ASN A 66 -14.15 -8.57 5.94
CA ASN A 66 -14.29 -7.82 4.70
C ASN A 66 -13.75 -8.61 3.49
N ALA A 67 -12.59 -9.24 3.62
CA ALA A 67 -12.02 -10.07 2.55
C ALA A 67 -12.93 -11.23 2.17
N ALA A 68 -13.59 -11.88 3.15
CA ALA A 68 -14.54 -12.98 2.90
C ALA A 68 -15.77 -12.59 2.07
N LYS A 69 -16.01 -11.31 1.83
CA LYS A 69 -17.13 -10.84 0.99
C LYS A 69 -16.88 -11.02 -0.52
N SER A 70 -15.67 -11.37 -0.92
CA SER A 70 -15.31 -11.61 -2.32
C SER A 70 -14.24 -12.69 -2.45
N GLU A 71 -14.50 -13.72 -3.26
CA GLU A 71 -13.51 -14.76 -3.59
C GLU A 71 -12.29 -14.23 -4.37
N ARG A 72 -12.37 -12.97 -4.87
CA ARG A 72 -11.28 -12.31 -5.58
C ARG A 72 -10.30 -11.59 -4.64
N ILE A 73 -10.50 -11.65 -3.32
CA ILE A 73 -9.59 -11.06 -2.33
C ILE A 73 -8.89 -12.18 -1.57
N THR A 74 -7.56 -12.15 -1.63
CA THR A 74 -6.70 -12.98 -0.77
C THR A 74 -6.07 -12.08 0.28
N LEU A 75 -6.45 -12.26 1.54
CA LEU A 75 -5.81 -11.57 2.66
C LEU A 75 -4.54 -12.32 3.09
N VAL A 76 -3.43 -11.59 3.19
CA VAL A 76 -2.15 -12.07 3.71
C VAL A 76 -1.83 -11.31 5.00
N GLU A 77 -1.83 -12.02 6.12
CA GLU A 77 -1.67 -11.43 7.46
C GLU A 77 -0.18 -11.30 7.82
N LYS A 78 0.54 -10.51 7.03
CA LYS A 78 1.99 -10.28 7.19
C LYS A 78 2.36 -8.85 6.88
N CYS A 79 3.40 -8.37 7.53
CA CYS A 79 4.00 -7.08 7.26
C CYS A 79 4.99 -7.18 6.10
N VAL A 80 4.80 -6.36 5.08
CA VAL A 80 5.71 -6.31 3.93
C VAL A 80 6.90 -5.40 4.26
N THR A 81 8.12 -5.94 4.19
CA THR A 81 9.36 -5.22 4.49
C THR A 81 10.55 -5.86 3.77
N ASP A 82 11.61 -5.09 3.54
CA ASP A 82 12.90 -5.59 3.04
C ASP A 82 13.80 -6.19 4.15
N ASN A 83 13.41 -6.00 5.41
CA ASN A 83 14.12 -6.56 6.58
C ASN A 83 13.27 -7.64 7.26
N PRO A 84 13.48 -8.94 6.93
CA PRO A 84 12.69 -10.03 7.48
C PRO A 84 12.91 -10.24 8.99
N ASP A 85 13.98 -9.67 9.56
CA ASP A 85 14.29 -9.76 10.99
C ASP A 85 13.62 -8.62 11.80
N ASN A 86 12.98 -7.66 11.14
CA ASN A 86 12.28 -6.56 11.80
C ASN A 86 10.81 -6.93 12.01
N HIS A 87 10.51 -7.48 13.17
CA HIS A 87 9.15 -7.93 13.54
C HIS A 87 8.36 -6.91 14.39
N LEU A 88 8.97 -5.78 14.76
CA LEU A 88 8.29 -4.78 15.58
C LEU A 88 7.35 -3.93 14.73
N PHE A 89 6.07 -3.92 15.14
CA PHE A 89 5.03 -3.10 14.56
C PHE A 89 4.48 -2.16 15.63
N TYR A 90 4.48 -0.86 15.36
CA TYR A 90 4.10 0.18 16.30
C TYR A 90 2.63 0.53 16.13
N LEU A 91 1.88 0.45 17.24
CA LEU A 91 0.44 0.65 17.30
C LEU A 91 0.13 1.99 17.97
N PRO A 92 -0.52 2.94 17.32
CA PRO A 92 -0.98 4.14 17.99
C PRO A 92 -1.99 3.78 19.09
N LYS A 93 -2.07 4.61 20.13
CA LYS A 93 -3.03 4.38 21.23
C LYS A 93 -4.49 4.49 20.77
N LYS A 94 -4.73 5.17 19.65
CA LYS A 94 -6.01 5.22 18.94
C LYS A 94 -5.84 4.51 17.58
N LEU A 95 -6.83 3.76 17.15
CA LEU A 95 -6.87 3.15 15.81
C LEU A 95 -7.20 4.26 14.78
N ASP A 96 -6.20 5.00 14.38
CA ASP A 96 -6.32 6.14 13.45
C ASP A 96 -5.67 5.91 12.07
N GLY A 97 -5.22 4.68 11.80
CA GLY A 97 -4.59 4.31 10.52
C GLY A 97 -3.11 4.70 10.42
N THR A 98 -2.45 5.07 11.53
CA THR A 98 -1.04 5.48 11.53
C THR A 98 -0.09 4.42 12.09
N ALA A 99 -0.55 3.17 12.20
CA ALA A 99 0.28 2.04 12.64
C ALA A 99 1.34 1.70 11.58
N SER A 100 2.57 1.42 12.00
CA SER A 100 3.72 1.26 11.09
C SER A 100 4.82 0.37 11.68
N ILE A 101 5.68 -0.18 10.83
CA ILE A 101 6.98 -0.74 11.23
C ILE A 101 8.03 0.37 11.47
N CYS A 102 7.79 1.58 10.99
CA CYS A 102 8.61 2.74 11.32
C CYS A 102 8.23 3.27 12.69
N GLN A 103 9.23 3.45 13.56
CA GLN A 103 9.00 3.97 14.90
C GLN A 103 8.46 5.40 14.82
N PRO A 104 7.26 5.65 15.28
CA PRO A 104 6.67 6.95 15.26
C PRO A 104 7.31 7.90 16.31
N ARG A 105 7.08 9.23 16.19
CA ARG A 105 7.63 10.25 17.12
C ARG A 105 6.71 10.57 18.30
N PHE A 106 5.64 9.83 18.51
CA PHE A 106 4.68 9.98 19.61
C PHE A 106 4.36 8.63 20.27
N LEU A 107 3.55 8.58 21.34
CA LEU A 107 3.32 7.41 22.19
C LEU A 107 2.51 6.29 21.49
N TYR A 108 3.05 5.07 21.49
CA TYR A 108 2.37 3.83 21.04
C TYR A 108 2.73 2.65 21.92
N ASP A 109 2.02 1.58 21.63
CA ASP A 109 2.40 0.24 22.01
C ASP A 109 3.14 -0.39 20.81
N SER A 110 3.88 -1.47 21.03
CA SER A 110 4.48 -2.26 19.95
C SER A 110 4.09 -3.72 20.10
N VAL A 111 4.06 -4.42 19.00
CA VAL A 111 3.77 -5.85 18.92
C VAL A 111 4.70 -6.49 17.91
N GLU A 112 5.05 -7.74 18.10
CA GLU A 112 5.73 -8.54 17.09
C GLU A 112 4.71 -9.02 16.05
N VAL A 113 5.09 -8.96 14.78
CA VAL A 113 4.28 -9.42 13.65
C VAL A 113 5.12 -10.27 12.70
N ASP A 114 4.46 -11.16 11.96
CA ASP A 114 5.12 -11.88 10.87
C ASP A 114 5.41 -10.95 9.72
N THR A 115 6.59 -11.12 9.11
CA THR A 115 7.05 -10.32 7.98
C THR A 115 7.14 -11.14 6.70
N ILE A 116 7.21 -10.46 5.56
CA ILE A 116 7.40 -11.09 4.26
C ILE A 116 8.14 -10.15 3.29
N GLN A 117 8.98 -10.74 2.44
CA GLN A 117 9.61 -10.07 1.31
C GLN A 117 8.85 -10.41 0.02
N MET A 118 8.49 -9.38 -0.75
CA MET A 118 7.67 -9.54 -1.95
C MET A 118 8.43 -10.26 -3.07
N GLU A 119 9.73 -10.09 -3.17
CA GLU A 119 10.56 -10.79 -4.17
C GLU A 119 10.47 -12.31 -4.06
N GLN A 120 10.31 -12.82 -2.83
CA GLN A 120 10.18 -14.26 -2.56
C GLN A 120 8.73 -14.76 -2.66
N PHE A 121 7.77 -13.88 -2.40
CA PHE A 121 6.35 -14.22 -2.37
C PHE A 121 5.70 -14.21 -3.76
N LEU A 122 6.06 -13.23 -4.59
CA LEU A 122 5.44 -13.02 -5.89
C LEU A 122 5.94 -14.02 -6.94
N SER A 123 5.01 -14.49 -7.76
CA SER A 123 5.33 -15.19 -9.01
C SER A 123 5.86 -14.22 -10.08
N ASP A 124 6.26 -14.75 -11.26
CA ASP A 124 6.72 -13.95 -12.41
C ASP A 124 5.55 -13.42 -13.26
N GLN A 125 4.44 -13.05 -12.63
CA GLN A 125 3.27 -12.52 -13.32
C GLN A 125 3.21 -10.98 -13.19
N PRO A 126 2.71 -10.28 -14.22
CA PRO A 126 2.52 -8.83 -14.14
C PRO A 126 1.59 -8.44 -12.99
N ILE A 127 1.88 -7.29 -12.39
CA ILE A 127 1.03 -6.60 -11.41
C ILE A 127 0.50 -5.35 -12.08
N ASP A 128 -0.81 -5.30 -12.31
CA ASP A 128 -1.42 -4.16 -13.00
C ASP A 128 -1.49 -2.92 -12.11
N LEU A 129 -1.78 -3.11 -10.82
CA LEU A 129 -1.78 -2.05 -9.81
C LEU A 129 -1.10 -2.53 -8.53
N LEU A 130 -0.08 -1.81 -8.10
CA LEU A 130 0.49 -1.88 -6.76
C LEU A 130 -0.01 -0.67 -5.96
N TRP A 131 -0.78 -0.92 -4.91
CA TRP A 131 -1.29 0.07 -3.98
C TRP A 131 -0.50 0.02 -2.68
N ILE A 132 0.13 1.12 -2.29
CA ILE A 132 0.96 1.21 -1.10
C ILE A 132 0.44 2.30 -0.17
N ASP A 133 0.14 1.92 1.06
CA ASP A 133 -0.19 2.78 2.20
C ASP A 133 0.48 2.20 3.45
N ALA A 134 1.78 2.39 3.58
CA ALA A 134 2.62 1.71 4.58
C ALA A 134 3.05 2.63 5.73
N GLN A 135 2.48 3.85 5.79
CA GLN A 135 2.66 4.78 6.90
C GLN A 135 4.13 5.02 7.26
N GLY A 136 4.92 5.47 6.26
CA GLY A 136 6.34 5.79 6.38
C GLY A 136 7.29 4.64 6.00
N ALA A 137 6.79 3.43 5.71
CA ALA A 137 7.61 2.28 5.33
C ALA A 137 7.65 2.03 3.80
N GLU A 138 7.26 3.01 2.97
CA GLU A 138 7.07 2.85 1.52
C GLU A 138 8.36 2.42 0.81
N THR A 139 9.52 2.98 1.19
CA THR A 139 10.82 2.56 0.61
C THR A 139 11.21 1.14 1.01
N GLN A 140 10.89 0.71 2.23
CA GLN A 140 11.14 -0.67 2.69
C GLN A 140 10.22 -1.65 1.93
N VAL A 141 8.95 -1.28 1.75
CA VAL A 141 8.01 -2.04 0.89
C VAL A 141 8.56 -2.16 -0.52
N LEU A 142 8.92 -1.05 -1.17
CA LEU A 142 9.46 -1.05 -2.53
C LEU A 142 10.77 -1.85 -2.65
N ASN A 143 11.65 -1.78 -1.65
CA ASN A 143 12.88 -2.58 -1.61
C ASN A 143 12.57 -4.09 -1.55
N SER A 144 11.52 -4.48 -0.80
CA SER A 144 11.13 -5.88 -0.66
C SER A 144 10.73 -6.55 -1.97
N PHE A 145 10.35 -5.77 -2.98
CA PHE A 145 10.01 -6.27 -4.32
C PHE A 145 11.25 -6.70 -5.12
N GLY A 146 12.45 -6.16 -4.82
CA GLY A 146 13.66 -6.46 -5.57
C GLY A 146 13.44 -6.32 -7.07
N SER A 147 13.78 -7.37 -7.82
CA SER A 147 13.59 -7.42 -9.28
C SER A 147 12.11 -7.47 -9.72
N LYS A 148 11.19 -7.92 -8.85
CA LYS A 148 9.75 -8.01 -9.12
C LYS A 148 9.09 -6.64 -9.30
N LEU A 149 9.71 -5.56 -8.83
CA LEU A 149 9.22 -4.20 -9.07
C LEU A 149 9.10 -3.90 -10.58
N ASN A 150 9.95 -4.53 -11.41
CA ASN A 150 9.86 -4.42 -12.87
C ASN A 150 8.61 -5.06 -13.50
N GLN A 151 7.84 -5.83 -12.73
CA GLN A 151 6.58 -6.45 -13.20
C GLN A 151 5.36 -5.56 -12.94
N VAL A 152 5.53 -4.46 -12.19
CA VAL A 152 4.45 -3.54 -11.85
C VAL A 152 4.23 -2.55 -12.99
N ASN A 153 2.96 -2.39 -13.39
CA ASN A 153 2.55 -1.46 -14.44
C ASN A 153 2.19 -0.07 -13.87
N THR A 154 1.35 -0.04 -12.85
CA THR A 154 0.92 1.20 -12.19
C THR A 154 1.14 1.09 -10.69
N ILE A 155 1.64 2.16 -10.09
CA ILE A 155 1.82 2.28 -8.64
C ILE A 155 0.98 3.44 -8.14
N TYR A 156 0.14 3.19 -7.13
CA TYR A 156 -0.37 4.21 -6.23
C TYR A 156 0.43 4.15 -4.94
N CYS A 157 0.84 5.30 -4.42
CA CYS A 157 1.58 5.38 -3.17
C CYS A 157 1.14 6.60 -2.35
N GLU A 158 0.69 6.38 -1.11
CA GLU A 158 0.58 7.43 -0.10
C GLU A 158 1.95 7.66 0.51
N VAL A 159 2.39 8.90 0.62
CA VAL A 159 3.72 9.24 1.14
C VAL A 159 3.68 10.46 2.04
N ASP A 160 4.55 10.49 3.05
CA ASP A 160 4.85 11.71 3.79
C ASP A 160 5.66 12.67 2.90
N VAL A 161 5.28 13.93 2.84
CA VAL A 161 6.05 14.98 2.14
C VAL A 161 7.36 15.26 2.87
N SER A 162 7.36 15.07 4.19
CA SER A 162 8.52 15.27 5.05
C SER A 162 8.51 14.24 6.19
N GLN A 163 9.67 13.75 6.61
CA GLN A 163 9.83 12.71 7.65
C GLN A 163 9.40 13.18 9.06
N ILE A 164 8.22 13.78 9.20
CA ILE A 164 7.76 14.36 10.45
C ILE A 164 7.15 13.30 11.37
N ARG A 165 6.42 12.33 10.80
CA ARG A 165 5.62 11.37 11.57
C ARG A 165 6.47 10.22 12.15
N TYR A 166 7.45 9.73 11.39
CA TYR A 166 8.19 8.51 11.72
C TYR A 166 9.69 8.73 11.76
N CYS A 167 10.39 8.03 12.68
CA CYS A 167 11.85 8.01 12.74
C CYS A 167 12.37 7.10 11.62
N GLY A 168 13.16 7.65 10.69
CA GLY A 168 13.67 6.88 9.56
C GLY A 168 12.61 6.47 8.55
N GLY A 169 11.42 7.08 8.60
CA GLY A 169 10.38 6.86 7.61
C GLY A 169 10.74 7.44 6.24
N SER A 170 10.08 6.93 5.21
CA SER A 170 10.21 7.41 3.83
C SER A 170 9.59 8.80 3.67
N ASP A 171 10.18 9.62 2.82
CA ASP A 171 9.55 10.82 2.29
C ASP A 171 9.30 10.70 0.78
N GLU A 172 8.53 11.64 0.24
CA GLU A 172 8.18 11.65 -1.19
C GLU A 172 9.42 11.61 -2.09
N SER A 173 10.50 12.33 -1.73
CA SER A 173 11.69 12.40 -2.58
C SER A 173 12.42 11.05 -2.65
N GLN A 174 12.50 10.34 -1.54
CA GLN A 174 13.10 9.00 -1.48
C GLN A 174 12.27 7.97 -2.26
N VAL A 175 10.94 8.04 -2.15
CA VAL A 175 10.02 7.18 -2.92
C VAL A 175 10.18 7.45 -4.43
N LEU A 176 10.16 8.70 -4.86
CA LEU A 176 10.36 9.07 -6.27
C LEU A 176 11.73 8.68 -6.81
N GLN A 177 12.79 8.79 -6.00
CA GLN A 177 14.13 8.32 -6.36
C GLN A 177 14.13 6.81 -6.59
N LYS A 178 13.49 6.04 -5.70
CA LYS A 178 13.34 4.58 -5.82
C LYS A 178 12.55 4.19 -7.07
N LEU A 179 11.54 4.97 -7.42
CA LEU A 179 10.66 4.77 -8.58
C LEU A 179 11.14 5.51 -9.85
N SER A 180 12.42 5.75 -10.00
CA SER A 180 12.99 6.49 -11.15
C SER A 180 12.74 5.83 -12.52
N SER A 181 12.43 4.52 -12.55
CA SER A 181 12.00 3.79 -13.76
C SER A 181 10.51 3.98 -14.10
N PHE A 182 9.76 4.68 -13.26
CA PHE A 182 8.37 5.04 -13.49
C PHE A 182 8.22 6.52 -13.84
N THR A 183 7.11 6.87 -14.46
CA THR A 183 6.72 8.26 -14.73
C THR A 183 5.63 8.67 -13.75
N LEU A 184 5.84 9.79 -13.04
CA LEU A 184 4.79 10.37 -12.21
C LEU A 184 3.69 10.92 -13.12
N SER A 185 2.50 10.31 -13.06
CA SER A 185 1.36 10.63 -13.92
C SER A 185 0.33 11.52 -13.23
N SER A 186 0.18 11.36 -11.92
CA SER A 186 -0.72 12.22 -11.14
C SER A 186 -0.21 12.37 -9.71
N ARG A 187 -0.51 13.53 -9.11
CA ARG A 187 -0.17 13.85 -7.71
C ARG A 187 -1.30 14.62 -7.08
N LEU A 188 -1.75 14.15 -5.92
CA LEU A 188 -2.68 14.88 -5.06
C LEU A 188 -1.97 15.23 -3.75
N LEU A 189 -1.83 16.51 -3.46
CA LEU A 189 -1.37 16.98 -2.15
C LEU A 189 -2.60 17.16 -1.25
N LEU A 190 -2.82 16.22 -0.34
CA LEU A 190 -3.99 16.24 0.53
C LEU A 190 -3.87 17.30 1.64
N ASN A 191 -2.66 17.45 2.16
CA ASN A 191 -2.29 18.46 3.15
C ASN A 191 -0.76 18.70 3.04
N PRO A 192 -0.18 19.70 3.74
CA PRO A 192 1.26 19.98 3.63
C PRO A 192 2.20 18.83 3.96
N ASN A 193 1.70 17.78 4.62
CA ASN A 193 2.51 16.66 5.08
C ASN A 193 2.21 15.33 4.37
N GLU A 194 1.22 15.28 3.48
CA GLU A 194 0.75 14.02 2.89
C GLU A 194 0.43 14.20 1.41
N SER A 195 1.03 13.37 0.59
CA SER A 195 0.90 13.35 -0.85
C SER A 195 0.49 11.94 -1.33
N HIS A 196 -0.35 11.90 -2.34
CA HIS A 196 -0.75 10.68 -3.04
C HIS A 196 -0.23 10.72 -4.46
N LEU A 197 0.47 9.68 -4.86
CA LEU A 197 1.16 9.60 -6.14
C LEU A 197 0.58 8.47 -6.97
N ILE A 198 0.40 8.72 -8.28
CA ILE A 198 0.16 7.67 -9.27
C ILE A 198 1.30 7.71 -10.28
N LEU A 199 1.99 6.58 -10.42
CA LEU A 199 3.12 6.43 -11.32
C LEU A 199 2.87 5.26 -12.28
N ASN A 200 3.26 5.42 -13.53
CA ASN A 200 3.19 4.37 -14.54
C ASN A 200 4.58 3.98 -15.01
N LYS A 201 4.73 2.70 -15.33
CA LYS A 201 5.93 2.17 -15.94
C LYS A 201 6.25 2.91 -17.24
N LYS A 202 7.52 3.25 -17.45
CA LYS A 202 8.01 3.89 -18.68
C LYS A 202 7.95 2.95 -19.87
#